data_04a6f8d715e972f858f43ed89a3b5c80
#
_entry.id   04a6f8d715e972f858f43ed89a3b5c80
#
_cell.length_a   1.000
_cell.length_b   1.000
_cell.length_c   1.000
_cell.angle_alpha   90.00
_cell.angle_beta   90.00
_cell.angle_gamma   90.00
#
_symmetry.space_group_name_H-M   'P 1'
#
loop_
_entity.id
_entity.type
_entity.pdbx_description
1 polymer ?
#
loop_
_entity_poly.entity_id
_entity_poly.type
_entity_poly.pdbx_seq_one_letter_code
_entity_poly.pdbx_strand_id
1 'polypeptide(L)'
;MLQSVEVKGEDFDEGFQSEDVYQIVQCQGCDSVSFRKSRSDSEDHIDDGINDIRYFESVELYPSRVAGRHKLRQVHFLPYTISRVYAETHSALCNKQPILAGIGIRALVETVCKEKAAIGFTLEKKIDNLVENGVLTHMGAETLHSTRILGNEAAHEVKPHSEETLNLAMDVVEHMLNDVYILPADTSKLPKRGSSEKT
;
A
#
# COMPACT_ATOMS: atom_id res chain seq x y z
N MET A 1 16.07 20.26 -4.91
CA MET A 1 17.02 19.49 -5.72
C MET A 1 18.37 19.53 -5.03
N LEU A 2 19.01 18.39 -4.77
CA LEU A 2 20.32 18.33 -4.11
C LEU A 2 21.46 18.13 -5.12
N GLN A 3 21.25 17.33 -6.16
CA GLN A 3 22.23 17.08 -7.22
C GLN A 3 21.50 16.64 -8.49
N SER A 4 22.03 16.98 -9.67
CA SER A 4 21.51 16.57 -10.98
C SER A 4 22.64 16.10 -11.88
N VAL A 5 22.39 15.05 -12.65
CA VAL A 5 23.25 14.55 -13.73
C VAL A 5 22.34 14.31 -14.93
N GLU A 6 22.70 14.84 -16.08
CA GLU A 6 22.00 14.68 -17.35
C GLU A 6 22.82 13.76 -18.27
N VAL A 7 22.14 12.80 -18.88
CA VAL A 7 22.73 11.91 -19.88
C VAL A 7 21.87 12.02 -21.14
N LYS A 8 22.46 12.45 -22.23
CA LYS A 8 21.79 12.56 -23.54
C LYS A 8 22.19 11.37 -24.41
N GLY A 9 21.18 10.71 -24.94
CA GLY A 9 21.35 9.65 -25.95
C GLY A 9 20.90 10.20 -27.30
N GLU A 10 21.76 10.11 -28.29
CA GLU A 10 21.44 10.42 -29.66
C GLU A 10 21.66 9.17 -30.51
N ASP A 11 20.63 8.72 -31.20
CA ASP A 11 20.77 7.69 -32.23
C ASP A 11 20.72 8.35 -33.59
N PHE A 12 21.90 8.44 -34.22
CA PHE A 12 22.08 9.23 -35.43
C PHE A 12 21.49 8.60 -36.70
N ASP A 13 21.09 7.33 -36.67
CA ASP A 13 20.58 6.64 -37.87
C ASP A 13 19.06 6.87 -38.10
N GLU A 14 18.27 7.27 -37.06
CA GLU A 14 16.83 7.44 -37.19
C GLU A 14 16.33 8.82 -36.73
N GLY A 15 17.17 9.74 -36.32
CA GLY A 15 16.75 11.06 -35.82
C GLY A 15 16.11 11.03 -34.44
N PHE A 16 16.21 9.91 -33.74
CA PHE A 16 15.69 9.72 -32.40
C PHE A 16 16.58 10.42 -31.37
N GLN A 17 15.99 11.24 -30.54
CA GLN A 17 16.68 11.91 -29.43
C GLN A 17 16.01 11.53 -28.12
N SER A 18 16.81 11.12 -27.15
CA SER A 18 16.35 10.86 -25.79
C SER A 18 17.21 11.57 -24.75
N GLU A 19 16.59 12.01 -23.67
CA GLU A 19 17.26 12.63 -22.56
C GLU A 19 16.87 11.93 -21.26
N ASP A 20 17.85 11.35 -20.58
CA ASP A 20 17.71 10.79 -19.23
C ASP A 20 18.31 11.76 -18.21
N VAL A 21 17.49 12.23 -17.27
CA VAL A 21 17.91 13.11 -16.18
C VAL A 21 17.86 12.38 -14.85
N TYR A 22 18.97 12.34 -14.14
CA TYR A 22 19.12 11.69 -12.86
C TYR A 22 19.32 12.73 -11.76
N GLN A 23 18.49 12.70 -10.72
CA GLN A 23 18.48 13.73 -9.67
C GLN A 23 18.35 13.11 -8.28
N ILE A 24 19.02 13.74 -7.31
CA ILE A 24 18.72 13.53 -5.90
C ILE A 24 17.80 14.66 -5.47
N VAL A 25 16.59 14.32 -5.04
CA VAL A 25 15.55 15.29 -4.67
C VAL A 25 15.13 15.09 -3.22
N GLN A 26 14.80 16.18 -2.54
CA GLN A 26 14.24 16.18 -1.21
C GLN A 26 12.81 16.71 -1.25
N CYS A 27 11.89 16.01 -0.59
CA CYS A 27 10.51 16.46 -0.46
C CYS A 27 10.43 17.62 0.53
N GLN A 28 9.81 18.71 0.12
CA GLN A 28 9.64 19.87 1.01
C GLN A 28 8.57 19.68 2.09
N GLY A 29 7.74 18.64 1.97
CA GLY A 29 6.68 18.37 2.96
C GLY A 29 7.08 17.37 4.06
N CYS A 30 8.00 16.42 3.78
CA CYS A 30 8.40 15.38 4.73
C CYS A 30 9.90 15.13 4.79
N ASP A 31 10.72 15.99 4.17
CA ASP A 31 12.19 15.96 4.13
C ASP A 31 12.82 14.64 3.60
N SER A 32 12.01 13.69 3.14
CA SER A 32 12.55 12.44 2.61
C SER A 32 13.31 12.68 1.31
N VAL A 33 14.46 12.02 1.19
CA VAL A 33 15.34 12.08 0.02
C VAL A 33 15.01 10.92 -0.90
N SER A 34 14.96 11.19 -2.21
CA SER A 34 14.72 10.19 -3.25
C SER A 34 15.66 10.42 -4.43
N PHE A 35 16.00 9.34 -5.12
CA PHE A 35 16.60 9.41 -6.43
C PHE A 35 15.47 9.51 -7.46
N ARG A 36 15.52 10.52 -8.35
CA ARG A 36 14.58 10.74 -9.44
C ARG A 36 15.28 10.45 -10.76
N LYS A 37 14.68 9.57 -11.55
CA LYS A 37 15.01 9.41 -12.96
C LYS A 37 13.85 9.99 -13.76
N SER A 38 14.13 10.87 -14.70
CA SER A 38 13.17 11.26 -15.71
C SER A 38 13.73 10.98 -17.10
N ARG A 39 12.85 10.54 -17.98
CA ARG A 39 13.16 10.29 -19.37
C ARG A 39 12.16 11.01 -20.24
N SER A 40 12.68 11.72 -21.24
CA SER A 40 11.91 12.27 -22.35
C SER A 40 12.53 11.81 -23.66
N ASP A 41 11.73 11.62 -24.69
CA ASP A 41 12.19 11.31 -26.03
C ASP A 41 11.43 12.09 -27.10
N SER A 42 11.97 12.10 -28.31
CA SER A 42 11.44 12.88 -29.42
C SER A 42 10.15 12.31 -30.03
N GLU A 43 9.80 11.06 -29.70
CA GLU A 43 8.61 10.38 -30.22
C GLU A 43 7.39 10.52 -29.27
N ASP A 44 7.67 10.69 -27.96
CA ASP A 44 6.64 10.83 -26.93
C ASP A 44 6.13 12.28 -26.86
N HIS A 45 5.32 12.70 -27.84
CA HIS A 45 4.70 14.02 -27.85
C HIS A 45 3.24 13.99 -28.28
N ILE A 46 2.45 14.93 -27.80
CA ILE A 46 1.12 15.25 -28.32
C ILE A 46 1.21 16.56 -29.08
N ASP A 47 0.79 16.51 -30.34
CA ASP A 47 0.50 17.70 -31.14
C ASP A 47 -1.00 18.04 -30.97
N ASP A 48 -1.30 19.16 -30.32
CA ASP A 48 -2.68 19.62 -30.12
C ASP A 48 -3.24 20.44 -31.31
N GLY A 49 -2.49 20.46 -32.42
CA GLY A 49 -2.92 21.11 -33.67
C GLY A 49 -2.89 22.64 -33.66
N ILE A 50 -2.40 23.28 -32.59
CA ILE A 50 -2.38 24.74 -32.44
C ILE A 50 -0.95 25.29 -32.18
N ASN A 51 0.08 24.64 -32.69
CA ASN A 51 1.50 24.99 -32.53
C ASN A 51 2.13 24.74 -31.15
N ASP A 52 1.53 23.94 -30.28
CA ASP A 52 2.15 23.57 -29.00
C ASP A 52 2.43 22.08 -28.96
N ILE A 53 3.68 21.70 -29.21
CA ILE A 53 4.16 20.31 -29.09
C ILE A 53 4.53 20.09 -27.62
N ARG A 54 3.79 19.22 -26.93
CA ARG A 54 4.11 18.84 -25.55
C ARG A 54 4.76 17.50 -25.51
N TYR A 55 6.01 17.46 -25.07
CA TYR A 55 6.74 16.22 -24.82
C TYR A 55 6.34 15.64 -23.46
N PHE A 56 6.15 14.34 -23.42
CA PHE A 56 5.92 13.65 -22.17
C PHE A 56 7.24 13.32 -21.48
N GLU A 57 7.27 13.56 -20.18
CA GLU A 57 8.35 13.16 -19.32
C GLU A 57 7.88 11.98 -18.45
N SER A 58 8.49 10.82 -18.62
CA SER A 58 8.28 9.71 -17.68
C SER A 58 9.16 9.91 -16.46
N VAL A 59 8.57 9.86 -15.26
CA VAL A 59 9.28 10.10 -14.01
C VAL A 59 9.21 8.89 -13.11
N GLU A 60 10.39 8.41 -12.69
CA GLU A 60 10.55 7.34 -11.72
C GLU A 60 11.26 7.87 -10.47
N LEU A 61 10.77 7.47 -9.30
CA LEU A 61 11.37 7.81 -8.01
C LEU A 61 11.84 6.54 -7.29
N TYR A 62 13.03 6.58 -6.71
CA TYR A 62 13.60 5.48 -5.93
C TYR A 62 14.00 5.96 -4.52
N PRO A 63 13.50 5.37 -3.43
CA PRO A 63 12.41 4.39 -3.44
C PRO A 63 11.15 5.00 -4.07
N SER A 64 10.38 4.15 -4.76
CA SER A 64 9.16 4.61 -5.42
C SER A 64 8.25 5.26 -4.37
N ARG A 65 7.91 6.52 -4.59
CA ARG A 65 6.86 7.21 -3.85
C ARG A 65 5.50 6.93 -4.49
N VAL A 66 5.43 5.80 -5.18
CA VAL A 66 4.30 5.49 -5.99
C VAL A 66 3.05 5.70 -5.21
N ALA A 67 2.35 6.63 -5.80
CA ALA A 67 0.94 6.82 -5.61
C ALA A 67 0.50 6.69 -4.17
N GLY A 68 1.12 7.47 -3.30
CA GLY A 68 0.40 8.10 -2.22
C GLY A 68 -0.14 7.23 -1.10
N ARG A 69 0.11 5.91 -1.07
CA ARG A 69 -0.34 5.14 0.08
C ARG A 69 0.63 5.29 1.24
N HIS A 70 0.21 6.05 2.25
CA HIS A 70 0.97 6.15 3.49
C HIS A 70 0.82 4.86 4.31
N LYS A 71 1.92 4.43 4.92
CA LYS A 71 1.87 3.34 5.90
C LYS A 71 1.04 3.77 7.12
N LEU A 72 0.45 2.81 7.81
CA LEU A 72 -0.13 3.02 9.13
C LEU A 72 0.90 3.70 10.05
N ARG A 73 0.49 4.79 10.71
CA ARG A 73 1.41 5.60 11.53
C ARG A 73 1.99 4.84 12.73
N GLN A 74 1.22 3.91 13.28
CA GLN A 74 1.52 3.23 14.54
C GLN A 74 1.80 1.74 14.33
N VAL A 75 2.53 1.40 13.26
CA VAL A 75 2.91 0.01 12.92
C VAL A 75 3.64 -0.70 14.07
N HIS A 76 4.28 0.04 14.98
CA HIS A 76 4.99 -0.52 16.12
C HIS A 76 4.07 -1.19 17.16
N PHE A 77 2.77 -0.97 17.12
CA PHE A 77 1.79 -1.70 17.95
C PHE A 77 1.38 -3.04 17.35
N LEU A 78 1.71 -3.28 16.07
CA LEU A 78 1.40 -4.57 15.45
C LEU A 78 2.36 -5.66 15.92
N PRO A 79 1.89 -6.89 16.15
CA PRO A 79 2.76 -8.04 16.35
C PRO A 79 3.77 -8.18 15.21
N TYR A 80 4.97 -8.64 15.53
CA TYR A 80 6.10 -8.69 14.59
C TYR A 80 5.75 -9.36 13.24
N THR A 81 5.08 -10.51 13.29
CA THR A 81 4.70 -11.24 12.06
C THR A 81 3.73 -10.44 11.20
N ILE A 82 2.71 -9.81 11.82
CA ILE A 82 1.73 -8.97 11.14
C ILE A 82 2.42 -7.74 10.53
N SER A 83 3.29 -7.08 11.29
CA SER A 83 4.04 -5.92 10.81
C SER A 83 4.89 -6.25 9.58
N ARG A 84 5.52 -7.43 9.54
CA ARG A 84 6.29 -7.88 8.37
C ARG A 84 5.40 -8.12 7.15
N VAL A 85 4.33 -8.91 7.30
CA VAL A 85 3.41 -9.19 6.19
C VAL A 85 2.77 -7.90 5.68
N TYR A 86 2.43 -6.97 6.59
CA TYR A 86 1.93 -5.64 6.23
C TYR A 86 2.95 -4.85 5.39
N ALA A 87 4.21 -4.81 5.81
CA ALA A 87 5.25 -4.08 5.10
C ALA A 87 5.50 -4.63 3.69
N GLU A 88 5.51 -5.96 3.54
CA GLU A 88 5.69 -6.63 2.25
C GLU A 88 4.48 -6.42 1.33
N THR A 89 3.25 -6.51 1.86
CA THR A 89 2.01 -6.24 1.11
C THR A 89 1.93 -4.78 0.65
N HIS A 90 2.23 -3.85 1.55
CA HIS A 90 2.28 -2.43 1.23
C HIS A 90 3.34 -2.14 0.15
N SER A 91 4.50 -2.78 0.22
CA SER A 91 5.55 -2.67 -0.80
C SER A 91 5.07 -3.21 -2.15
N ALA A 92 4.38 -4.35 -2.18
CA ALA A 92 3.84 -4.93 -3.41
C ALA A 92 2.80 -3.98 -4.06
N LEU A 93 1.92 -3.36 -3.27
CA LEU A 93 1.00 -2.32 -3.75
C LEU A 93 1.76 -1.13 -4.34
N CYS A 94 2.73 -0.60 -3.60
CA CYS A 94 3.53 0.55 -4.05
C CYS A 94 4.35 0.26 -5.32
N ASN A 95 4.75 -0.97 -5.54
CA ASN A 95 5.51 -1.39 -6.73
C ASN A 95 4.62 -1.91 -7.87
N LYS A 96 3.30 -1.68 -7.81
CA LYS A 96 2.34 -2.09 -8.85
C LYS A 96 2.42 -3.59 -9.17
N GLN A 97 2.52 -4.41 -8.13
CA GLN A 97 2.56 -5.87 -8.21
C GLN A 97 1.19 -6.44 -7.79
N PRO A 98 0.15 -6.38 -8.64
CA PRO A 98 -1.23 -6.61 -8.24
C PRO A 98 -1.50 -8.03 -7.73
N ILE A 99 -0.84 -9.04 -8.28
CA ILE A 99 -0.99 -10.43 -7.84
C ILE A 99 -0.41 -10.59 -6.43
N LEU A 100 0.82 -10.12 -6.20
CA LEU A 100 1.48 -10.21 -4.90
C LEU A 100 0.75 -9.38 -3.84
N ALA A 101 0.24 -8.22 -4.21
CA ALA A 101 -0.57 -7.39 -3.33
C ALA A 101 -1.86 -8.10 -2.89
N GLY A 102 -2.58 -8.73 -3.82
CA GLY A 102 -3.78 -9.50 -3.51
C GLY A 102 -3.50 -10.69 -2.58
N ILE A 103 -2.43 -11.44 -2.85
CA ILE A 103 -1.97 -12.54 -1.98
C ILE A 103 -1.58 -12.00 -0.60
N GLY A 104 -0.86 -10.89 -0.54
CA GLY A 104 -0.44 -10.25 0.70
C GLY A 104 -1.61 -9.77 1.56
N ILE A 105 -2.63 -9.15 0.96
CA ILE A 105 -3.86 -8.74 1.64
C ILE A 105 -4.54 -9.95 2.30
N ARG A 106 -4.68 -11.06 1.59
CA ARG A 106 -5.22 -12.29 2.15
C ARG A 106 -4.36 -12.83 3.30
N ALA A 107 -3.03 -12.88 3.11
CA ALA A 107 -2.09 -13.34 4.11
C ALA A 107 -2.14 -12.51 5.40
N LEU A 108 -2.42 -11.20 5.30
CA LEU A 108 -2.64 -10.34 6.46
C LEU A 108 -3.85 -10.79 7.27
N VAL A 109 -5.00 -10.99 6.63
CA VAL A 109 -6.21 -11.46 7.31
C VAL A 109 -6.00 -12.82 7.95
N GLU A 110 -5.38 -13.77 7.23
CA GLU A 110 -5.04 -15.09 7.78
C GLU A 110 -4.10 -15.02 8.98
N THR A 111 -3.11 -14.11 8.93
CA THR A 111 -2.17 -13.91 10.03
C THR A 111 -2.85 -13.35 11.27
N VAL A 112 -3.78 -12.39 11.10
CA VAL A 112 -4.59 -11.87 12.22
C VAL A 112 -5.45 -12.96 12.82
N CYS A 113 -6.13 -13.76 11.99
CA CYS A 113 -6.92 -14.90 12.47
C CYS A 113 -6.07 -15.88 13.29
N LYS A 114 -4.85 -16.18 12.83
CA LYS A 114 -3.91 -17.05 13.55
C LYS A 114 -3.45 -16.43 14.87
N GLU A 115 -3.09 -15.16 14.89
CA GLU A 115 -2.61 -14.46 16.07
C GLU A 115 -3.70 -14.35 17.14
N LYS A 116 -4.96 -14.22 16.73
CA LYS A 116 -6.13 -14.20 17.62
C LYS A 116 -6.69 -15.60 17.93
N ALA A 117 -5.99 -16.66 17.53
CA ALA A 117 -6.40 -18.05 17.74
C ALA A 117 -7.81 -18.37 17.22
N ALA A 118 -8.23 -17.74 16.11
CA ALA A 118 -9.54 -17.95 15.51
C ALA A 118 -9.70 -19.40 15.03
N ILE A 119 -10.83 -20.01 15.37
CA ILE A 119 -11.18 -21.41 15.08
C ILE A 119 -11.98 -21.47 13.77
N GLY A 120 -11.61 -22.40 12.87
CA GLY A 120 -12.32 -22.63 11.62
C GLY A 120 -11.47 -23.35 10.59
N PHE A 121 -12.10 -24.15 9.72
CA PHE A 121 -11.41 -24.85 8.62
C PHE A 121 -11.14 -23.94 7.40
N THR A 122 -11.92 -22.89 7.23
CA THR A 122 -11.76 -21.93 6.13
C THR A 122 -11.49 -20.54 6.69
N LEU A 123 -10.90 -19.66 5.88
CA LEU A 123 -10.70 -18.27 6.28
C LEU A 123 -12.02 -17.57 6.62
N GLU A 124 -13.09 -17.88 5.88
CA GLU A 124 -14.45 -17.43 6.17
C GLU A 124 -14.86 -17.74 7.60
N LYS A 125 -14.79 -19.03 8.01
CA LYS A 125 -15.13 -19.47 9.36
C LYS A 125 -14.25 -18.87 10.44
N LYS A 126 -12.98 -18.60 10.13
CA LYS A 126 -12.09 -17.90 11.05
C LYS A 126 -12.49 -16.44 11.24
N ILE A 127 -12.91 -15.75 10.18
CA ILE A 127 -13.41 -14.37 10.25
C ILE A 127 -14.71 -14.35 11.09
N ASP A 128 -15.65 -15.28 10.83
CA ASP A 128 -16.88 -15.41 11.63
C ASP A 128 -16.55 -15.60 13.11
N ASN A 129 -15.60 -16.46 13.41
CA ASN A 129 -15.19 -16.74 14.79
C ASN A 129 -14.54 -15.53 15.49
N LEU A 130 -13.87 -14.64 14.75
CA LEU A 130 -13.39 -13.37 15.32
C LEU A 130 -14.54 -12.47 15.77
N VAL A 131 -15.70 -12.52 15.09
CA VAL A 131 -16.92 -11.80 15.52
C VAL A 131 -17.49 -12.45 16.78
N GLU A 132 -17.64 -13.77 16.80
CA GLU A 132 -18.13 -14.50 17.98
C GLU A 132 -17.30 -14.19 19.24
N ASN A 133 -15.98 -14.03 19.06
CA ASN A 133 -15.07 -13.71 20.14
C ASN A 133 -14.99 -12.19 20.47
N GLY A 134 -15.79 -11.35 19.81
CA GLY A 134 -15.81 -9.91 20.02
C GLY A 134 -14.55 -9.17 19.56
N VAL A 135 -13.74 -9.78 18.71
CA VAL A 135 -12.53 -9.17 18.13
C VAL A 135 -12.88 -8.25 16.96
N LEU A 136 -13.92 -8.62 16.20
CA LEU A 136 -14.44 -7.87 15.07
C LEU A 136 -15.92 -7.56 15.25
N THR A 137 -16.37 -6.49 14.60
CA THR A 137 -17.80 -6.21 14.43
C THR A 137 -18.36 -7.03 13.27
N HIS A 138 -19.67 -7.28 13.23
CA HIS A 138 -20.33 -7.93 12.09
C HIS A 138 -20.06 -7.20 10.77
N MET A 139 -20.15 -5.88 10.77
CA MET A 139 -19.89 -5.05 9.57
C MET A 139 -18.42 -5.17 9.11
N GLY A 140 -17.48 -5.19 10.05
CA GLY A 140 -16.07 -5.41 9.75
C GLY A 140 -15.81 -6.77 9.09
N ALA A 141 -16.48 -7.82 9.58
CA ALA A 141 -16.37 -9.17 9.01
C ALA A 141 -16.97 -9.26 7.60
N GLU A 142 -18.14 -8.68 7.35
CA GLU A 142 -18.74 -8.64 5.99
C GLU A 142 -17.80 -7.97 4.98
N THR A 143 -17.17 -6.87 5.38
CA THR A 143 -16.20 -6.18 4.53
C THR A 143 -14.96 -7.03 4.26
N LEU A 144 -14.46 -7.76 5.27
CA LEU A 144 -13.34 -8.69 5.13
C LEU A 144 -13.66 -9.91 4.26
N HIS A 145 -14.91 -10.39 4.27
CA HIS A 145 -15.32 -11.46 3.36
C HIS A 145 -15.21 -11.05 1.89
N SER A 146 -15.47 -9.79 1.55
CA SER A 146 -15.26 -9.27 0.20
C SER A 146 -13.77 -9.26 -0.18
N THR A 147 -12.88 -8.87 0.73
CA THR A 147 -11.43 -8.89 0.47
C THR A 147 -10.87 -10.32 0.33
N ARG A 148 -11.47 -11.30 1.02
CA ARG A 148 -11.09 -12.71 0.92
C ARG A 148 -11.23 -13.25 -0.50
N ILE A 149 -12.28 -12.86 -1.23
CA ILE A 149 -12.52 -13.28 -2.61
C ILE A 149 -11.38 -12.80 -3.51
N LEU A 150 -10.99 -11.54 -3.40
CA LEU A 150 -9.89 -10.96 -4.17
C LEU A 150 -8.58 -11.73 -3.97
N GLY A 151 -8.27 -12.05 -2.72
CA GLY A 151 -7.07 -12.80 -2.37
C GLY A 151 -7.10 -14.25 -2.89
N ASN A 152 -8.27 -14.89 -2.97
CA ASN A 152 -8.42 -16.21 -3.56
C ASN A 152 -8.14 -16.19 -5.07
N GLU A 153 -8.75 -15.26 -5.80
CA GLU A 153 -8.54 -15.12 -7.24
C GLU A 153 -7.06 -14.82 -7.54
N ALA A 154 -6.42 -13.95 -6.77
CA ALA A 154 -5.00 -13.65 -6.93
C ALA A 154 -4.11 -14.87 -6.67
N ALA A 155 -4.40 -15.67 -5.64
CA ALA A 155 -3.57 -16.81 -5.24
C ALA A 155 -3.76 -18.06 -6.10
N HIS A 156 -5.01 -18.36 -6.49
CA HIS A 156 -5.34 -19.61 -7.18
C HIS A 156 -5.49 -19.48 -8.69
N GLU A 157 -5.96 -18.31 -9.14
CA GLU A 157 -6.19 -18.04 -10.56
C GLU A 157 -5.10 -17.15 -11.18
N VAL A 158 -4.17 -16.65 -10.35
CA VAL A 158 -3.11 -15.70 -10.75
C VAL A 158 -3.71 -14.46 -11.46
N LYS A 159 -4.91 -14.08 -11.03
CA LYS A 159 -5.69 -12.99 -11.63
C LYS A 159 -5.29 -11.65 -11.01
N PRO A 160 -4.82 -10.70 -11.82
CA PRO A 160 -4.55 -9.36 -11.32
C PRO A 160 -5.86 -8.58 -11.11
N HIS A 161 -5.96 -7.85 -10.01
CA HIS A 161 -7.02 -6.89 -9.75
C HIS A 161 -6.57 -5.47 -10.06
N SER A 162 -7.53 -4.56 -10.26
CA SER A 162 -7.22 -3.16 -10.48
C SER A 162 -6.55 -2.54 -9.25
N GLU A 163 -5.73 -1.52 -9.49
CA GLU A 163 -5.06 -0.77 -8.41
C GLU A 163 -6.08 -0.16 -7.43
N GLU A 164 -7.19 0.34 -7.94
CA GLU A 164 -8.28 0.89 -7.13
C GLU A 164 -8.89 -0.18 -6.20
N THR A 165 -9.20 -1.36 -6.72
CA THR A 165 -9.75 -2.48 -5.94
C THR A 165 -8.79 -2.94 -4.85
N LEU A 166 -7.50 -3.05 -5.18
CA LEU A 166 -6.48 -3.46 -4.22
C LEU A 166 -6.25 -2.42 -3.13
N ASN A 167 -6.28 -1.13 -3.48
CA ASN A 167 -6.19 -0.06 -2.51
C ASN A 167 -7.38 -0.06 -1.54
N LEU A 168 -8.60 -0.23 -2.04
CA LEU A 168 -9.78 -0.36 -1.20
C LEU A 168 -9.71 -1.57 -0.27
N ALA A 169 -9.27 -2.73 -0.78
CA ALA A 169 -9.08 -3.93 0.03
C ALA A 169 -8.03 -3.73 1.13
N MET A 170 -6.96 -3.00 0.82
CA MET A 170 -5.93 -2.67 1.80
C MET A 170 -6.46 -1.68 2.85
N ASP A 171 -7.31 -0.70 2.48
CA ASP A 171 -7.96 0.20 3.44
C ASP A 171 -8.79 -0.59 4.46
N VAL A 172 -9.55 -1.58 3.99
CA VAL A 172 -10.33 -2.47 4.85
C VAL A 172 -9.44 -3.23 5.84
N VAL A 173 -8.32 -3.77 5.37
CA VAL A 173 -7.38 -4.50 6.22
C VAL A 173 -6.69 -3.55 7.21
N GLU A 174 -6.30 -2.37 6.80
CA GLU A 174 -5.72 -1.35 7.69
C GLU A 174 -6.71 -0.92 8.77
N HIS A 175 -8.00 -0.82 8.43
CA HIS A 175 -9.06 -0.56 9.41
C HIS A 175 -9.14 -1.68 10.45
N MET A 176 -9.14 -2.93 10.00
CA MET A 176 -9.08 -4.09 10.90
C MET A 176 -7.85 -4.05 11.81
N LEU A 177 -6.65 -3.77 11.27
CA LEU A 177 -5.42 -3.68 12.06
C LEU A 177 -5.49 -2.56 13.11
N ASN A 178 -6.09 -1.44 12.72
CA ASN A 178 -6.30 -0.31 13.61
C ASN A 178 -7.22 -0.70 14.78
N ASP A 179 -8.36 -1.30 14.49
CA ASP A 179 -9.37 -1.69 15.52
C ASP A 179 -8.85 -2.78 16.45
N VAL A 180 -8.11 -3.75 15.92
CA VAL A 180 -7.68 -4.94 16.66
C VAL A 180 -6.42 -4.70 17.50
N TYR A 181 -5.51 -3.81 17.08
CA TYR A 181 -4.21 -3.64 17.71
C TYR A 181 -3.89 -2.20 18.12
N ILE A 182 -4.15 -1.23 17.26
CA ILE A 182 -3.68 0.14 17.44
C ILE A 182 -4.58 0.90 18.43
N LEU A 183 -5.89 0.95 18.18
CA LEU A 183 -6.83 1.63 19.06
C LEU A 183 -6.83 1.10 20.48
N PRO A 184 -6.83 -0.24 20.75
CA PRO A 184 -6.76 -0.74 22.12
C PRO A 184 -5.47 -0.32 22.83
N ALA A 185 -4.34 -0.27 22.13
CA ALA A 185 -3.06 0.16 22.68
C ALA A 185 -3.07 1.67 23.02
N ASP A 186 -3.61 2.51 22.14
CA ASP A 186 -3.70 3.95 22.37
C ASP A 186 -4.72 4.32 23.45
N THR A 187 -5.89 3.68 23.46
CA THR A 187 -6.94 3.95 24.44
C THR A 187 -6.53 3.52 25.85
N SER A 188 -5.55 2.65 25.99
CA SER A 188 -4.99 2.30 27.31
C SER A 188 -4.40 3.51 28.06
N LYS A 189 -4.06 4.59 27.32
CA LYS A 189 -3.54 5.85 27.85
C LYS A 189 -4.63 6.84 28.27
N LEU A 190 -5.91 6.55 27.93
CA LEU A 190 -7.02 7.41 28.32
C LEU A 190 -7.41 7.16 29.78
N PRO A 191 -7.90 8.20 30.51
CA PRO A 191 -8.36 8.03 31.85
C PRO A 191 -9.54 7.03 31.89
N LYS A 192 -9.43 5.99 32.70
CA LYS A 192 -10.50 5.00 32.89
C LYS A 192 -11.67 5.63 33.65
N ARG A 193 -12.89 5.39 33.20
CA ARG A 193 -14.09 5.88 33.83
C ARG A 193 -14.20 5.29 35.24
N GLY A 194 -13.92 6.16 36.25
CA GLY A 194 -14.31 5.99 37.63
C GLY A 194 -13.65 4.87 38.42
N SER A 195 -12.49 5.16 39.02
CA SER A 195 -12.30 4.81 40.42
C SER A 195 -12.79 6.01 41.24
N SER A 196 -14.07 6.09 41.49
CA SER A 196 -14.55 6.93 42.59
C SER A 196 -13.93 6.37 43.87
N GLU A 197 -12.91 7.03 44.37
CA GLU A 197 -12.51 6.88 45.74
C GLU A 197 -13.75 7.13 46.61
N LYS A 198 -14.25 6.07 47.22
CA LYS A 198 -15.16 6.21 48.34
C LYS A 198 -14.29 6.66 49.53
N THR A 199 -14.40 7.94 49.82
CA THR A 199 -14.02 8.51 51.12
C THR A 199 -15.03 8.06 52.14
#